data_bb79362abb4398b9b027b66f82a741f3
#
_entry.id   bb79362abb4398b9b027b66f82a741f3
#
_cell.length_a   1.000
_cell.length_b   1.000
_cell.length_c   1.000
_cell.angle_alpha   90.00
_cell.angle_beta   90.00
_cell.angle_gamma   90.00
#
_symmetry.space_group_name_H-M   'P 1'
#
loop_
_entity.id
_entity.type
_entity.pdbx_description
1 polymer ?
#
loop_
_entity_poly.entity_id
_entity_poly.type
_entity_poly.pdbx_seq_one_letter_code
_entity_poly.pdbx_strand_id
1 'polypeptide(L)'
;MTPMHPEYPCAHCITSSAIAAVIETVLGTEEIPEVALTSPYAPGVTHRFTDLRAYTEEVANARIYAGFHYRSSTIVGREMGQKIGDWAVKSVMQPVQAAMVQ
;
A
#
# COMPACT_ATOMS: atom_id res chain seq x y z
N MET A 1 1.08 -16.56 -15.59
CA MET A 1 2.40 -16.16 -16.10
C MET A 1 3.24 -15.58 -14.97
N THR A 2 4.47 -16.03 -14.85
CA THR A 2 5.38 -15.53 -13.82
C THR A 2 5.82 -14.11 -14.17
N PRO A 3 5.73 -13.17 -13.24
CA PRO A 3 6.13 -11.79 -13.51
C PRO A 3 7.65 -11.69 -13.74
N MET A 4 8.04 -10.72 -14.56
CA MET A 4 9.44 -10.50 -14.94
C MET A 4 10.11 -9.49 -14.01
N HIS A 5 10.07 -9.75 -12.72
CA HIS A 5 10.73 -8.94 -11.71
C HIS A 5 11.27 -9.84 -10.59
N PRO A 6 12.24 -9.34 -9.80
CA PRO A 6 12.79 -10.12 -8.71
C PRO A 6 11.74 -10.55 -7.69
N GLU A 7 11.96 -11.71 -7.09
CA GLU A 7 11.09 -12.18 -6.01
C GLU A 7 11.26 -11.31 -4.75
N TYR A 8 12.46 -10.84 -4.48
CA TYR A 8 12.78 -10.11 -3.27
C TYR A 8 13.28 -8.70 -3.59
N PRO A 9 12.77 -7.67 -2.93
CA PRO A 9 11.58 -7.68 -2.09
C PRO A 9 10.28 -7.59 -2.91
N CYS A 10 9.14 -7.80 -2.27
CA CYS A 10 7.84 -7.77 -2.93
C CYS A 10 7.47 -6.35 -3.39
N ALA A 11 7.51 -6.10 -4.69
CA ALA A 11 7.25 -4.77 -5.27
C ALA A 11 5.83 -4.28 -5.01
N HIS A 12 4.83 -5.14 -5.16
CA HIS A 12 3.45 -4.77 -4.88
C HIS A 12 3.25 -4.42 -3.40
N CYS A 13 3.98 -5.11 -2.52
CA CYS A 13 3.94 -4.83 -1.09
C CYS A 13 4.57 -3.49 -0.76
N ILE A 14 5.66 -3.14 -1.43
CA ILE A 14 6.31 -1.84 -1.27
C ILE A 14 5.35 -0.73 -1.70
N THR A 15 4.81 -0.84 -2.90
CA THR A 15 3.93 0.19 -3.47
C THR A 15 2.66 0.37 -2.64
N SER A 16 1.98 -0.71 -2.29
CA SER A 16 0.75 -0.63 -1.52
C SER A 16 0.98 -0.04 -0.12
N SER A 17 2.08 -0.43 0.53
CA SER A 17 2.41 0.08 1.85
C SER A 17 2.84 1.55 1.83
N ALA A 18 3.56 1.97 0.80
CA ALA A 18 3.95 3.38 0.65
C ALA A 18 2.71 4.26 0.46
N ILE A 19 1.80 3.84 -0.40
CA ILE A 19 0.55 4.57 -0.63
C ILE A 19 -0.30 4.61 0.65
N ALA A 20 -0.41 3.48 1.34
CA ALA A 20 -1.16 3.41 2.60
C ALA A 20 -0.59 4.34 3.66
N ALA A 21 0.74 4.41 3.77
CA ALA A 21 1.40 5.30 4.73
C ALA A 21 1.10 6.78 4.44
N VAL A 22 1.09 7.16 3.18
CA VAL A 22 0.76 8.54 2.77
C VAL A 22 -0.70 8.85 3.11
N ILE A 23 -1.62 7.97 2.76
CA ILE A 23 -3.05 8.16 3.05
C ILE A 23 -3.29 8.27 4.55
N GLU A 24 -2.69 7.38 5.34
CA GLU A 24 -2.81 7.39 6.78
C GLU A 24 -2.36 8.74 7.38
N THR A 25 -1.25 9.26 6.89
CA THR A 25 -0.73 10.55 7.35
C THR A 25 -1.67 11.70 7.00
N VAL A 26 -2.21 11.70 5.78
CA VAL A 26 -3.12 12.75 5.33
C VAL A 26 -4.43 12.73 6.10
N LEU A 27 -4.98 11.54 6.36
CA LEU A 27 -6.24 11.39 7.08
C LEU A 27 -6.07 11.39 8.59
N GLY A 28 -4.88 11.11 9.08
CA GLY A 28 -4.59 11.01 10.52
C GLY A 28 -5.06 9.72 11.16
N THR A 29 -5.46 8.72 10.37
CA THR A 29 -5.97 7.45 10.87
C THR A 29 -5.80 6.34 9.82
N GLU A 30 -5.70 5.10 10.29
CA GLU A 30 -5.71 3.93 9.41
C GLU A 30 -7.12 3.62 8.89
N GLU A 31 -8.15 4.08 9.60
CA GLU A 31 -9.53 3.87 9.20
C GLU A 31 -9.88 4.83 8.07
N ILE A 32 -10.47 4.29 7.02
CA ILE A 32 -10.80 5.05 5.81
C ILE A 32 -12.28 4.85 5.47
N PRO A 33 -12.88 5.77 4.70
CA PRO A 33 -14.18 5.51 4.10
C PRO A 33 -14.08 4.24 3.25
N GLU A 34 -15.17 3.47 3.21
CA GLU A 34 -15.16 2.20 2.49
C GLU A 34 -14.72 2.37 1.05
N VAL A 35 -13.71 1.58 0.65
CA VAL A 35 -13.23 1.50 -0.72
C VAL A 35 -13.58 0.13 -1.28
N ALA A 36 -14.19 0.11 -2.44
CA ALA A 36 -14.56 -1.12 -3.12
C ALA A 36 -13.67 -1.32 -4.34
N LEU A 37 -13.03 -2.49 -4.42
CA LEU A 37 -12.15 -2.85 -5.51
C LEU A 37 -12.73 -4.02 -6.29
N THR A 38 -12.71 -3.89 -7.61
CA THR A 38 -13.13 -4.95 -8.53
C THR A 38 -12.02 -5.23 -9.53
N SER A 39 -12.11 -6.36 -10.21
CA SER A 39 -11.15 -6.73 -11.24
C SER A 39 -11.87 -7.44 -12.40
N PRO A 40 -11.49 -7.15 -13.65
CA PRO A 40 -12.02 -7.90 -14.78
C PRO A 40 -11.64 -9.37 -14.76
N TYR A 41 -10.61 -9.74 -13.99
CA TYR A 41 -10.18 -11.14 -13.86
C TYR A 41 -10.99 -11.92 -12.82
N ALA A 42 -11.83 -11.23 -12.05
CA ALA A 42 -12.71 -11.83 -11.06
C ALA A 42 -14.10 -11.21 -11.17
N PRO A 43 -14.84 -11.50 -12.25
CA PRO A 43 -16.16 -10.89 -12.47
C PRO A 43 -17.13 -11.20 -11.33
N GLY A 44 -17.85 -10.19 -10.89
CA GLY A 44 -18.82 -10.33 -9.81
C GLY A 44 -18.26 -10.35 -8.41
N VAL A 45 -16.94 -10.25 -8.25
CA VAL A 45 -16.28 -10.22 -6.95
C VAL A 45 -15.92 -8.78 -6.63
N THR A 46 -16.30 -8.33 -5.43
CA THR A 46 -15.95 -7.00 -4.92
C THR A 46 -15.29 -7.16 -3.56
N HIS A 47 -14.09 -6.61 -3.42
CA HIS A 47 -13.41 -6.57 -2.14
C HIS A 47 -13.55 -5.17 -1.55
N ARG A 48 -13.94 -5.10 -0.28
CA ARG A 48 -14.22 -3.85 0.41
C ARG A 48 -13.27 -3.66 1.57
N PHE A 49 -12.75 -2.44 1.72
CA PHE A 49 -11.79 -2.12 2.76
C PHE A 49 -12.23 -0.85 3.49
N THR A 50 -12.16 -0.88 4.80
CA THR A 50 -12.36 0.28 5.67
C THR A 50 -11.12 0.58 6.50
N ASP A 51 -10.03 -0.12 6.21
CA ASP A 51 -8.82 -0.12 7.01
C ASP A 51 -7.63 -0.32 6.06
N LEU A 52 -6.66 0.57 6.12
CA LEU A 52 -5.48 0.52 5.26
C LEU A 52 -4.60 -0.69 5.55
N ARG A 53 -4.55 -1.11 6.81
CA ARG A 53 -3.76 -2.28 7.20
C ARG A 53 -4.34 -3.55 6.58
N ALA A 54 -5.65 -3.68 6.59
CA ALA A 54 -6.32 -4.82 5.95
C ALA A 54 -6.03 -4.86 4.45
N TYR A 55 -6.01 -3.70 3.80
CA TYR A 55 -5.68 -3.59 2.39
C TYR A 55 -4.25 -4.08 2.09
N THR A 56 -3.26 -3.57 2.82
CA THR A 56 -1.87 -3.97 2.57
C THR A 56 -1.62 -5.43 2.90
N GLU A 57 -2.30 -5.96 3.91
CA GLU A 57 -2.22 -7.36 4.27
C GLU A 57 -2.81 -8.25 3.19
N GLU A 58 -3.93 -7.87 2.61
CA GLU A 58 -4.54 -8.63 1.52
C GLU A 58 -3.65 -8.61 0.28
N VAL A 59 -3.02 -7.49 -0.06
CA VAL A 59 -2.07 -7.43 -1.17
C VAL A 59 -0.92 -8.42 -0.94
N ALA A 60 -0.33 -8.43 0.25
CA ALA A 60 0.77 -9.34 0.59
C ALA A 60 0.33 -10.80 0.46
N ASN A 61 -0.83 -11.14 1.00
CA ASN A 61 -1.34 -12.51 0.94
C ASN A 61 -1.68 -12.93 -0.49
N ALA A 62 -2.22 -12.03 -1.29
CA ALA A 62 -2.52 -12.31 -2.69
C ALA A 62 -1.26 -12.67 -3.48
N ARG A 63 -0.13 -12.00 -3.19
CA ARG A 63 1.14 -12.30 -3.85
C ARG A 63 1.67 -13.68 -3.47
N ILE A 64 1.44 -14.11 -2.25
CA ILE A 64 1.83 -15.44 -1.79
C ILE A 64 0.91 -16.51 -2.41
N TYR A 65 -0.39 -16.30 -2.41
CA TYR A 65 -1.34 -17.24 -3.01
C TYR A 65 -1.12 -17.40 -4.51
N ALA A 66 -0.70 -16.35 -5.18
CA ALA A 66 -0.36 -16.42 -6.60
C ALA A 66 0.97 -17.14 -6.86
N GLY A 67 1.76 -17.39 -5.82
CA GLY A 67 3.04 -18.08 -5.95
C GLY A 67 4.19 -17.20 -6.43
N PHE A 68 4.06 -15.88 -6.29
CA PHE A 68 5.06 -14.94 -6.80
C PHE A 68 6.11 -14.52 -5.78
N HIS A 69 5.77 -14.58 -4.49
CA HIS A 69 6.67 -14.12 -3.42
C HIS A 69 6.60 -15.04 -2.21
N TYR A 70 7.71 -15.13 -1.49
CA TYR A 70 7.76 -15.77 -0.18
C TYR A 70 7.31 -14.79 0.90
N ARG A 71 6.91 -15.32 2.05
CA ARG A 71 6.44 -14.47 3.16
C ARG A 71 7.48 -13.43 3.58
N SER A 72 8.76 -13.82 3.63
CA SER A 72 9.84 -12.90 3.98
C SER A 72 9.91 -11.70 3.05
N SER A 73 9.70 -11.91 1.76
CA SER A 73 9.70 -10.82 0.77
C SER A 73 8.55 -9.87 0.97
N THR A 74 7.38 -10.37 1.36
CA THR A 74 6.21 -9.53 1.62
C THR A 74 6.40 -8.69 2.88
N ILE A 75 6.98 -9.26 3.92
CA ILE A 75 7.26 -8.55 5.17
C ILE A 75 8.24 -7.40 4.92
N VAL A 76 9.36 -7.71 4.26
CA VAL A 76 10.37 -6.68 3.93
C VAL A 76 9.78 -5.62 3.01
N GLY A 77 8.99 -6.02 2.03
CA GLY A 77 8.34 -5.08 1.12
C GLY A 77 7.42 -4.11 1.84
N ARG A 78 6.61 -4.60 2.77
CA ARG A 78 5.71 -3.73 3.55
C ARG A 78 6.49 -2.76 4.43
N GLU A 79 7.57 -3.22 5.05
CA GLU A 79 8.43 -2.35 5.87
C GLU A 79 9.12 -1.27 5.03
N MET A 80 9.63 -1.64 3.87
CA MET A 80 10.24 -0.69 2.93
C MET A 80 9.21 0.35 2.47
N GLY A 81 8.02 -0.10 2.11
CA GLY A 81 6.96 0.80 1.68
C GLY A 81 6.57 1.79 2.76
N GLN A 82 6.44 1.33 4.00
CA GLN A 82 6.14 2.21 5.13
C GLN A 82 7.19 3.30 5.27
N LYS A 83 8.48 2.94 5.19
CA LYS A 83 9.57 3.91 5.28
C LYS A 83 9.56 4.90 4.13
N ILE A 84 9.29 4.43 2.92
CA ILE A 84 9.22 5.29 1.73
C ILE A 84 8.06 6.27 1.87
N GLY A 85 6.89 5.81 2.28
CA GLY A 85 5.73 6.66 2.50
C GLY A 85 5.98 7.70 3.58
N ASP A 86 6.57 7.30 4.70
CA ASP A 86 6.90 8.21 5.79
C ASP A 86 7.89 9.27 5.33
N TRP A 87 8.90 8.89 4.55
CA TRP A 87 9.85 9.84 3.99
C TRP A 87 9.17 10.81 3.04
N ALA A 88 8.30 10.31 2.19
CA ALA A 88 7.61 11.13 1.19
C ALA A 88 6.76 12.22 1.85
N VAL A 89 6.00 11.88 2.89
CA VAL A 89 5.15 12.86 3.58
C VAL A 89 5.93 13.91 4.34
N LYS A 90 7.18 13.62 4.70
CA LYS A 90 8.06 14.57 5.38
C LYS A 90 8.85 15.45 4.43
N SER A 91 9.10 14.98 3.21
CA SER A 91 10.09 15.57 2.33
C SER A 91 9.52 16.19 1.06
N VAL A 92 8.32 15.77 0.63
CA VAL A 92 7.77 16.15 -0.66
C VAL A 92 6.34 16.67 -0.48
N MET A 93 5.98 17.68 -1.25
CA MET A 93 4.62 18.21 -1.30
C MET A 93 4.05 18.56 0.07
N GLN A 94 4.84 19.26 0.86
CA GLN A 94 4.43 19.67 2.19
C GLN A 94 3.28 20.67 2.13
N PRO A 95 2.36 20.65 3.11
CA PRO A 95 1.31 21.65 3.19
C PRO A 95 1.91 23.05 3.28
N VAL A 96 1.29 24.02 2.64
CA VAL A 96 1.68 25.41 2.77
C VAL A 96 1.24 25.88 4.15
N GLN A 97 2.20 26.32 4.96
CA GLN A 97 1.88 26.80 6.30
C GLN A 97 1.18 28.15 6.24
N ALA A 98 0.24 28.37 7.17
CA ALA A 98 -0.48 29.63 7.23
C ALA A 98 0.43 30.85 7.28
N ALA A 99 1.52 30.78 8.03
CA ALA A 99 2.49 31.85 8.13
C ALA A 99 3.20 32.15 6.81
N MET A 100 3.29 31.17 5.92
CA MET A 100 3.91 31.33 4.60
C MET A 100 2.93 31.87 3.58
N VAL A 101 1.66 31.75 3.84
CA VAL A 101 0.58 32.19 2.93
C VAL A 101 0.29 33.67 3.13
N GLN A 102 0.59 34.20 4.28
CA GLN A 102 0.41 35.62 4.61
C GLN A 102 1.48 36.51 3.93
#